data_36fb5a9f1a41f1c4c17921e806788580
#
_entry.id   36fb5a9f1a41f1c4c17921e806788580
#
_cell.length_a   1.000
_cell.length_b   1.000
_cell.length_c   1.000
_cell.angle_alpha   90.00
_cell.angle_beta   90.00
_cell.angle_gamma   90.00
#
_symmetry.space_group_name_H-M   'P 1'
#
loop_
_entity.id
_entity.type
_entity.pdbx_description
1 polymer ?
#
loop_
_entity_poly.entity_id
_entity_poly.type
_entity_poly.pdbx_seq_one_letter_code
_entity_poly.pdbx_strand_id
1 'polypeptide(L)'
;MITPFFHLDCFIYEPIEKMMESFKEKFKIAKVLASIFTHSSTLEENESYHKWINENPEHQKIADRILNKETYEENSRLIRSFSSQKAWEKVYPLLGGNQSGTVFSWKKSLKYAALILLLLVPASYFIYHWISEETISDITPGTLGGELILSDGKSFNLSDNNLPENAVRAFVIDSKGINYQIPANKPQVKEIQNTLRTLQGMECLITLSDGTRVHLNAETRLTYPVCFSSKERIVQIEGEAYFDVAPDKEHPFIVKTSHTSIRVTGTSFNVRAYADEDTESTTLISGTVRINSGNEEFELVPNQHYTYNKNTGTNTVANVNTDLYTSWESGSFIFLNVPLENVMSYLSKWYGFQYSFEDEAAKQVRIGAYLNRYANMNPIIDMITELNLVNIKQREGILHISYKQ
;
A
#
# COMPACT_ATOMS: atom_id res chain seq x y z
N MET A 1 -43.80 26.28 10.21
CA MET A 1 -42.41 26.75 10.33
C MET A 1 -41.53 25.73 9.69
N ILE A 2 -41.10 26.01 8.47
CA ILE A 2 -40.31 25.13 7.60
C ILE A 2 -38.89 25.69 7.66
N THR A 3 -37.93 24.91 8.20
CA THR A 3 -36.51 25.22 8.11
C THR A 3 -35.92 24.44 6.96
N PRO A 4 -35.18 25.07 6.06
CA PRO A 4 -34.59 24.40 4.91
C PRO A 4 -33.27 23.74 5.30
N PHE A 5 -33.16 22.43 5.07
CA PHE A 5 -31.89 21.74 4.96
C PHE A 5 -31.28 22.09 3.59
N PHE A 6 -30.29 22.97 3.60
CA PHE A 6 -29.55 23.34 2.41
C PHE A 6 -28.26 22.54 2.33
N HIS A 7 -28.09 21.81 1.26
CA HIS A 7 -26.91 21.66 0.41
C HIS A 7 -25.56 22.09 1.04
N LEU A 8 -24.85 21.13 1.62
CA LEU A 8 -23.43 21.27 1.92
C LEU A 8 -22.53 20.36 1.05
N ASP A 9 -23.11 19.49 0.24
CA ASP A 9 -22.34 18.45 -0.46
C ASP A 9 -21.74 18.88 -1.81
N CYS A 10 -22.13 20.04 -2.35
CA CYS A 10 -21.69 20.46 -3.68
C CYS A 10 -20.43 21.34 -3.71
N PHE A 11 -20.00 21.90 -2.57
CA PHE A 11 -18.87 22.86 -2.53
C PHE A 11 -17.51 22.23 -2.20
N ILE A 12 -17.46 20.99 -1.74
CA ILE A 12 -16.21 20.33 -1.32
C ILE A 12 -15.59 19.50 -2.46
N TYR A 13 -16.37 19.06 -3.42
CA TYR A 13 -15.92 18.12 -4.49
C TYR A 13 -15.08 18.81 -5.58
N GLU A 14 -15.42 20.02 -6.01
CA GLU A 14 -14.67 20.75 -7.05
C GLU A 14 -13.23 21.15 -6.67
N PRO A 15 -12.95 21.59 -5.42
CA PRO A 15 -11.57 21.88 -5.01
C PRO A 15 -10.69 20.65 -4.88
N ILE A 16 -11.27 19.51 -4.56
CA ILE A 16 -10.56 18.25 -4.29
C ILE A 16 -10.13 17.58 -5.60
N GLU A 17 -10.98 17.53 -6.60
CA GLU A 17 -10.65 17.01 -7.94
C GLU A 17 -9.53 17.83 -8.59
N LYS A 18 -9.62 19.15 -8.50
CA LYS A 18 -8.57 20.06 -8.97
C LYS A 18 -7.24 19.90 -8.22
N MET A 19 -7.31 19.60 -6.93
CA MET A 19 -6.12 19.36 -6.11
C MET A 19 -5.46 18.01 -6.49
N MET A 20 -6.24 16.96 -6.73
CA MET A 20 -5.74 15.65 -7.18
C MET A 20 -5.13 15.72 -8.58
N GLU A 21 -5.76 16.41 -9.49
CA GLU A 21 -5.23 16.62 -10.85
C GLU A 21 -3.89 17.38 -10.79
N SER A 22 -3.83 18.44 -9.98
CA SER A 22 -2.60 19.20 -9.71
C SER A 22 -1.50 18.34 -9.07
N PHE A 23 -1.85 17.37 -8.22
CA PHE A 23 -0.89 16.47 -7.58
C PHE A 23 -0.33 15.43 -8.57
N LYS A 24 -1.23 14.81 -9.37
CA LYS A 24 -0.83 13.87 -10.43
C LYS A 24 0.12 14.53 -11.45
N GLU A 25 -0.16 15.77 -11.86
CA GLU A 25 0.70 16.52 -12.76
C GLU A 25 2.07 16.83 -12.15
N LYS A 26 2.11 17.30 -10.90
CA LYS A 26 3.37 17.60 -10.20
C LYS A 26 4.25 16.36 -10.04
N PHE A 27 3.64 15.22 -9.73
CA PHE A 27 4.37 13.96 -9.59
C PHE A 27 4.89 13.45 -10.94
N LYS A 28 4.07 13.58 -12.00
CA LYS A 28 4.49 13.24 -13.37
C LYS A 28 5.70 14.06 -13.79
N ILE A 29 5.69 15.35 -13.53
CA ILE A 29 6.81 16.26 -13.84
C ILE A 29 8.04 15.95 -12.98
N ALA A 30 7.88 15.65 -11.69
CA ALA A 30 9.00 15.26 -10.84
C ALA A 30 9.70 13.99 -11.37
N LYS A 31 8.95 13.00 -11.83
CA LYS A 31 9.48 11.79 -12.46
C LYS A 31 10.25 12.12 -13.76
N VAL A 32 9.70 13.00 -14.61
CA VAL A 32 10.35 13.46 -15.84
C VAL A 32 11.65 14.20 -15.53
N LEU A 33 11.67 15.09 -14.53
CA LEU A 33 12.89 15.79 -14.11
C LEU A 33 13.95 14.81 -13.58
N ALA A 34 13.56 13.80 -12.85
CA ALA A 34 14.48 12.76 -12.37
C ALA A 34 15.07 11.93 -13.51
N SER A 35 14.28 11.55 -14.54
CA SER A 35 14.78 10.81 -15.70
C SER A 35 15.73 11.64 -16.55
N ILE A 36 15.51 12.94 -16.70
CA ILE A 36 16.42 13.87 -17.38
C ILE A 36 17.72 14.01 -16.59
N PHE A 37 17.64 14.18 -15.27
CA PHE A 37 18.82 14.28 -14.40
C PHE A 37 19.73 13.05 -14.48
N THR A 38 19.11 11.86 -14.58
CA THR A 38 19.83 10.57 -14.68
C THR A 38 20.23 10.19 -16.11
N HIS A 39 19.94 11.04 -17.12
CA HIS A 39 20.14 10.76 -18.54
C HIS A 39 19.44 9.49 -19.06
N SER A 40 18.29 9.13 -18.46
CA SER A 40 17.50 7.94 -18.80
C SER A 40 16.14 8.30 -19.44
N SER A 41 15.93 9.55 -19.83
CA SER A 41 14.67 10.06 -20.37
C SER A 41 14.30 9.47 -21.74
N THR A 42 13.02 9.17 -21.94
CA THR A 42 12.43 8.77 -23.22
C THR A 42 12.09 9.99 -24.07
N LEU A 43 11.78 9.77 -25.36
CA LEU A 43 11.33 10.86 -26.27
C LEU A 43 10.05 11.52 -25.73
N GLU A 44 9.09 10.77 -25.23
CA GLU A 44 7.82 11.25 -24.68
C GLU A 44 8.04 12.09 -23.40
N GLU A 45 8.97 11.66 -22.54
CA GLU A 45 9.35 12.41 -21.34
C GLU A 45 10.05 13.73 -21.68
N ASN A 46 10.88 13.76 -22.70
CA ASN A 46 11.50 14.98 -23.20
C ASN A 46 10.48 15.98 -23.77
N GLU A 47 9.50 15.50 -24.53
CA GLU A 47 8.41 16.35 -25.03
C GLU A 47 7.57 16.92 -23.87
N SER A 48 7.26 16.11 -22.88
CA SER A 48 6.54 16.51 -21.66
C SER A 48 7.31 17.56 -20.87
N TYR A 49 8.63 17.44 -20.78
CA TYR A 49 9.52 18.43 -20.17
C TYR A 49 9.49 19.77 -20.89
N HIS A 50 9.66 19.77 -22.22
CA HIS A 50 9.63 20.99 -23.00
C HIS A 50 8.27 21.70 -22.97
N LYS A 51 7.18 20.93 -22.94
CA LYS A 51 5.85 21.49 -22.78
C LYS A 51 5.72 22.19 -21.42
N TRP A 52 6.09 21.51 -20.33
CA TRP A 52 5.99 22.05 -18.98
C TRP A 52 6.85 23.31 -18.76
N ILE A 53 8.10 23.34 -19.28
CA ILE A 53 8.96 24.53 -19.19
C ILE A 53 8.31 25.74 -19.88
N ASN A 54 7.69 25.55 -21.03
CA ASN A 54 7.10 26.62 -21.80
C ASN A 54 5.77 27.15 -21.22
N GLU A 55 5.15 26.42 -20.30
CA GLU A 55 3.88 26.84 -19.69
C GLU A 55 4.06 27.98 -18.68
N ASN A 56 5.19 28.08 -17.99
CA ASN A 56 5.43 29.11 -16.98
C ASN A 56 6.94 29.38 -16.79
N PRO A 57 7.38 30.67 -16.81
CA PRO A 57 8.78 31.05 -16.59
C PRO A 57 9.37 30.57 -15.25
N GLU A 58 8.56 30.36 -14.22
CA GLU A 58 9.02 29.79 -12.93
C GLU A 58 9.41 28.31 -13.06
N HIS A 59 8.81 27.55 -13.99
CA HIS A 59 9.16 26.18 -14.25
C HIS A 59 10.61 26.04 -14.75
N GLN A 60 11.06 26.98 -15.58
CA GLN A 60 12.45 27.03 -16.04
C GLN A 60 13.41 27.19 -14.85
N LYS A 61 13.14 28.09 -13.91
CA LYS A 61 13.98 28.30 -12.73
C LYS A 61 14.03 27.09 -11.82
N ILE A 62 12.91 26.36 -11.70
CA ILE A 62 12.85 25.12 -10.93
C ILE A 62 13.68 24.04 -11.62
N ALA A 63 13.55 23.87 -12.93
CA ALA A 63 14.31 22.91 -13.71
C ALA A 63 15.83 23.21 -13.62
N ASP A 64 16.24 24.44 -13.83
CA ASP A 64 17.63 24.86 -13.79
C ASP A 64 18.25 24.59 -12.41
N ARG A 65 17.51 24.80 -11.32
CA ARG A 65 17.96 24.51 -9.97
C ARG A 65 18.12 23.00 -9.69
N ILE A 66 17.18 22.17 -10.19
CA ILE A 66 17.18 20.72 -9.96
C ILE A 66 18.22 20.04 -10.86
N LEU A 67 18.35 20.47 -12.11
CA LEU A 67 19.24 19.86 -13.11
C LEU A 67 20.68 20.38 -13.02
N ASN A 68 20.97 21.40 -12.19
CA ASN A 68 22.31 21.96 -12.02
C ASN A 68 23.19 21.00 -11.21
N LYS A 69 24.02 20.25 -11.95
CA LYS A 69 24.94 19.26 -11.40
C LYS A 69 26.03 19.86 -10.53
N GLU A 70 26.45 21.11 -10.81
CA GLU A 70 27.47 21.81 -10.02
C GLU A 70 26.93 22.12 -8.61
N THR A 71 25.72 22.59 -8.50
CA THR A 71 25.08 22.86 -7.20
C THR A 71 24.93 21.57 -6.36
N TYR A 72 24.63 20.46 -6.99
CA TYR A 72 24.57 19.16 -6.31
C TYR A 72 25.97 18.67 -5.89
N GLU A 73 26.96 18.79 -6.75
CA GLU A 73 28.35 18.42 -6.43
C GLU A 73 28.98 19.33 -5.38
N GLU A 74 28.69 20.62 -5.40
CA GLU A 74 29.18 21.60 -4.43
C GLU A 74 28.58 21.33 -3.03
N ASN A 75 27.28 21.10 -2.94
CA ASN A 75 26.63 20.72 -1.69
C ASN A 75 27.11 19.35 -1.18
N SER A 76 27.35 18.37 -2.06
CA SER A 76 27.92 17.07 -1.68
C SER A 76 29.35 17.17 -1.22
N ARG A 77 30.18 18.06 -1.83
CA ARG A 77 31.53 18.33 -1.39
C ARG A 77 31.59 19.04 -0.04
N LEU A 78 30.68 19.98 0.20
CA LEU A 78 30.52 20.66 1.48
C LEU A 78 30.21 19.65 2.61
N ILE A 79 29.27 18.77 2.40
CA ILE A 79 28.91 17.72 3.37
C ILE A 79 30.05 16.75 3.60
N ARG A 80 30.79 16.33 2.55
CA ARG A 80 31.98 15.45 2.65
C ARG A 80 33.20 16.14 3.26
N SER A 81 33.25 17.45 3.22
CA SER A 81 34.40 18.22 3.79
C SER A 81 34.31 18.40 5.30
N PHE A 82 33.14 18.14 5.92
CA PHE A 82 33.01 18.12 7.37
C PHE A 82 33.65 16.86 7.96
N SER A 83 34.98 16.93 8.16
CA SER A 83 35.68 15.93 8.94
C SER A 83 35.66 16.34 10.42
N SER A 84 35.00 15.53 11.25
CA SER A 84 34.97 15.70 12.71
C SER A 84 36.40 15.77 13.30
N GLN A 85 37.34 15.10 12.66
CA GLN A 85 38.74 15.07 13.05
C GLN A 85 39.47 16.42 12.83
N LYS A 86 39.21 17.07 11.68
CA LYS A 86 39.75 18.42 11.39
C LYS A 86 39.07 19.52 12.22
N ALA A 87 37.81 19.34 12.58
CA ALA A 87 37.13 20.24 13.51
C ALA A 87 37.73 20.13 14.92
N TRP A 88 38.05 18.89 15.36
CA TRP A 88 38.65 18.63 16.66
C TRP A 88 40.05 19.20 16.79
N GLU A 89 40.87 19.09 15.76
CA GLU A 89 42.25 19.67 15.73
C GLU A 89 42.24 21.19 15.86
N LYS A 90 41.18 21.89 15.44
CA LYS A 90 41.03 23.33 15.61
C LYS A 90 40.50 23.74 16.99
N VAL A 91 39.72 22.90 17.63
CA VAL A 91 39.08 23.16 18.94
C VAL A 91 40.02 22.75 20.09
N TYR A 92 40.79 21.68 19.93
CA TYR A 92 41.69 21.13 20.95
C TYR A 92 42.71 22.16 21.50
N PRO A 93 43.35 23.03 20.70
CA PRO A 93 44.28 24.07 21.21
C PRO A 93 43.53 25.17 21.98
N LEU A 94 42.28 25.41 21.71
CA LEU A 94 41.48 26.46 22.36
C LEU A 94 40.99 26.07 23.76
N LEU A 95 41.04 24.77 24.08
CA LEU A 95 40.64 24.25 25.40
C LEU A 95 41.75 24.36 26.46
N GLY A 96 42.81 25.09 26.18
CA GLY A 96 43.77 25.58 27.18
C GLY A 96 44.50 24.47 27.94
N GLY A 97 45.27 23.66 27.21
CA GLY A 97 46.20 22.72 27.85
C GLY A 97 47.38 23.40 28.50
N ASN A 98 47.22 23.95 29.70
CA ASN A 98 48.36 24.37 30.53
C ASN A 98 49.00 23.14 31.17
N GLN A 99 50.19 22.81 30.72
CA GLN A 99 51.05 21.82 31.38
C GLN A 99 51.59 22.39 32.68
N SER A 100 50.98 22.13 33.79
CA SER A 100 51.63 22.11 35.10
C SER A 100 51.54 20.68 35.63
N GLY A 101 52.72 20.02 35.59
CA GLY A 101 52.86 18.66 36.07
C GLY A 101 52.66 18.57 37.58
N THR A 102 51.48 18.18 38.01
CA THR A 102 51.29 17.59 39.31
C THR A 102 51.35 16.08 39.17
N VAL A 103 52.36 15.48 39.82
CA VAL A 103 52.49 14.04 39.92
C VAL A 103 51.24 13.47 40.62
N PHE A 104 50.32 13.05 39.81
CA PHE A 104 49.05 12.46 40.29
C PHE A 104 49.33 11.09 40.91
N SER A 105 49.19 11.00 42.23
CA SER A 105 49.40 9.76 42.97
C SER A 105 48.31 8.72 42.61
N TRP A 106 48.55 7.87 41.63
CA TRP A 106 47.70 6.83 41.12
C TRP A 106 47.05 5.95 42.18
N LYS A 107 47.79 5.69 43.31
CA LYS A 107 47.31 4.83 44.38
C LYS A 107 46.15 5.40 45.20
N LYS A 108 45.99 6.73 45.26
CA LYS A 108 44.81 7.37 45.94
C LYS A 108 43.62 7.49 45.06
N SER A 109 43.80 7.56 43.73
CA SER A 109 42.73 7.71 42.75
C SER A 109 42.05 6.38 42.40
N LEU A 110 42.73 5.23 42.58
CA LEU A 110 42.15 3.92 42.29
C LEU A 110 40.89 3.60 43.14
N LYS A 111 40.83 4.17 44.36
CA LYS A 111 39.66 4.00 45.24
C LYS A 111 38.36 4.69 44.72
N TYR A 112 38.57 5.80 43.98
CA TYR A 112 37.44 6.51 43.39
C TYR A 112 37.14 6.05 41.96
N ALA A 113 38.09 5.44 41.27
CA ALA A 113 37.88 4.89 39.91
C ALA A 113 36.86 3.75 39.94
N ALA A 114 36.87 2.89 40.95
CA ALA A 114 35.85 1.82 41.12
C ALA A 114 34.45 2.41 41.35
N LEU A 115 34.35 3.49 42.15
CA LEU A 115 33.06 4.17 42.40
C LEU A 115 32.51 4.88 41.15
N ILE A 116 33.41 5.49 40.35
CA ILE A 116 33.07 6.15 39.09
C ILE A 116 32.63 5.10 38.06
N LEU A 117 33.32 3.95 37.96
CA LEU A 117 32.94 2.86 37.07
C LEU A 117 31.58 2.24 37.47
N LEU A 118 31.32 2.13 38.78
CA LEU A 118 30.06 1.59 39.30
C LEU A 118 28.87 2.52 39.01
N LEU A 119 29.09 3.81 38.78
CA LEU A 119 28.06 4.77 38.36
C LEU A 119 28.02 4.91 36.82
N LEU A 120 29.15 4.89 36.13
CA LEU A 120 29.21 5.08 34.68
C LEU A 120 28.70 3.87 33.91
N VAL A 121 28.90 2.63 34.38
CA VAL A 121 28.45 1.43 33.71
C VAL A 121 26.90 1.35 33.69
N PRO A 122 26.18 1.52 34.81
CA PRO A 122 24.73 1.61 34.77
C PRO A 122 24.22 2.83 33.99
N ALA A 123 24.87 3.99 34.17
CA ALA A 123 24.50 5.22 33.43
C ALA A 123 24.69 5.05 31.92
N SER A 124 25.81 4.45 31.47
CA SER A 124 26.03 4.16 30.06
C SER A 124 25.06 3.12 29.50
N TYR A 125 24.69 2.11 30.30
CA TYR A 125 23.67 1.13 29.95
C TYR A 125 22.29 1.81 29.83
N PHE A 126 21.95 2.68 30.79
CA PHE A 126 20.70 3.44 30.76
C PHE A 126 20.66 4.44 29.61
N ILE A 127 21.78 5.14 29.36
CA ILE A 127 21.94 6.10 28.24
C ILE A 127 21.92 5.33 26.91
N TYR A 128 22.60 4.20 26.79
CA TYR A 128 22.56 3.34 25.61
C TYR A 128 21.15 2.84 25.32
N HIS A 129 20.44 2.40 26.36
CA HIS A 129 19.04 1.95 26.23
C HIS A 129 18.06 3.09 25.95
N TRP A 130 18.37 4.31 26.38
CA TRP A 130 17.52 5.49 26.18
C TRP A 130 17.82 6.22 24.88
N ILE A 131 19.05 6.12 24.36
CA ILE A 131 19.49 6.71 23.08
C ILE A 131 19.39 5.69 21.93
N SER A 132 19.15 4.43 22.21
CA SER A 132 18.72 3.50 21.15
C SER A 132 17.37 4.01 20.65
N GLU A 133 17.39 5.01 19.78
CA GLU A 133 16.27 5.31 18.89
C GLU A 133 15.96 3.98 18.22
N GLU A 134 14.79 3.43 18.55
CA GLU A 134 14.27 2.22 17.93
C GLU A 134 14.10 2.56 16.45
N THR A 135 15.13 2.30 15.64
CA THR A 135 15.05 2.46 14.19
C THR A 135 14.01 1.48 13.68
N ILE A 136 13.01 2.00 13.00
CA ILE A 136 12.00 1.16 12.36
C ILE A 136 12.72 0.28 11.35
N SER A 137 12.60 -1.04 11.50
CA SER A 137 13.17 -2.01 10.56
C SER A 137 12.60 -1.79 9.17
N ASP A 138 13.38 -2.11 8.13
CA ASP A 138 12.90 -2.01 6.76
C ASP A 138 11.69 -2.92 6.54
N ILE A 139 10.55 -2.28 6.23
CA ILE A 139 9.30 -2.96 5.89
C ILE A 139 9.17 -2.96 4.36
N THR A 140 9.40 -4.14 3.78
CA THR A 140 9.37 -4.33 2.33
C THR A 140 7.93 -4.51 1.82
N PRO A 141 7.65 -4.13 0.57
CA PRO A 141 6.33 -4.33 -0.03
C PRO A 141 6.03 -5.81 -0.19
N GLY A 142 4.74 -6.11 -0.34
CA GLY A 142 4.25 -7.44 -0.67
C GLY A 142 4.77 -7.94 -2.02
N THR A 143 4.58 -9.23 -2.26
CA THR A 143 5.08 -9.93 -3.45
C THR A 143 3.96 -10.72 -4.13
N LEU A 144 4.20 -11.10 -5.39
CA LEU A 144 3.35 -12.09 -6.07
C LEU A 144 3.52 -13.44 -5.37
N GLY A 145 2.39 -14.08 -5.03
CA GLY A 145 2.38 -15.36 -4.36
C GLY A 145 1.00 -15.78 -3.90
N GLY A 146 0.92 -16.96 -3.30
CA GLY A 146 -0.32 -17.49 -2.77
C GLY A 146 -0.28 -19.00 -2.60
N GLU A 147 -1.39 -19.55 -2.15
CA GLU A 147 -1.61 -20.97 -1.95
C GLU A 147 -2.79 -21.43 -2.79
N LEU A 148 -2.57 -22.42 -3.65
CA LEU A 148 -3.63 -23.10 -4.40
C LEU A 148 -4.03 -24.35 -3.65
N ILE A 149 -5.28 -24.43 -3.22
CA ILE A 149 -5.88 -25.59 -2.53
C ILE A 149 -6.82 -26.28 -3.51
N LEU A 150 -6.51 -27.53 -3.83
CA LEU A 150 -7.31 -28.35 -4.71
C LEU A 150 -8.50 -28.96 -3.97
N SER A 151 -9.48 -29.44 -4.73
CA SER A 151 -10.68 -30.10 -4.21
C SER A 151 -10.42 -31.37 -3.39
N ASP A 152 -9.24 -32.00 -3.53
CA ASP A 152 -8.81 -33.15 -2.74
C ASP A 152 -8.09 -32.75 -1.43
N GLY A 153 -8.02 -31.44 -1.15
CA GLY A 153 -7.38 -30.88 0.04
C GLY A 153 -5.88 -30.69 -0.06
N LYS A 154 -5.25 -31.04 -1.17
CA LYS A 154 -3.82 -30.77 -1.37
C LYS A 154 -3.62 -29.29 -1.62
N SER A 155 -2.59 -28.73 -0.98
CA SER A 155 -2.19 -27.35 -1.15
C SER A 155 -0.81 -27.21 -1.79
N PHE A 156 -0.65 -26.16 -2.59
CA PHE A 156 0.57 -25.83 -3.30
C PHE A 156 0.88 -24.35 -3.12
N ASN A 157 2.08 -24.06 -2.63
CA ASN A 157 2.56 -22.69 -2.57
C ASN A 157 3.01 -22.25 -3.97
N LEU A 158 2.44 -21.18 -4.49
CA LEU A 158 2.72 -20.67 -5.84
C LEU A 158 4.09 -20.01 -5.96
N SER A 159 4.73 -19.69 -4.84
CA SER A 159 6.09 -19.17 -4.80
C SER A 159 7.15 -20.29 -4.93
N ASP A 160 6.76 -21.55 -4.78
CA ASP A 160 7.66 -22.69 -4.89
C ASP A 160 7.81 -23.16 -6.34
N ASN A 161 9.05 -23.26 -6.82
CA ASN A 161 9.35 -23.73 -8.17
C ASN A 161 9.06 -25.24 -8.40
N ASN A 162 8.54 -25.96 -7.40
CA ASN A 162 8.30 -27.42 -7.39
C ASN A 162 6.81 -27.77 -7.40
N LEU A 163 6.07 -27.26 -8.38
CA LEU A 163 4.69 -27.71 -8.57
C LEU A 163 4.66 -29.09 -9.22
N PRO A 164 3.85 -30.03 -8.70
CA PRO A 164 3.79 -31.38 -9.27
C PRO A 164 3.18 -31.37 -10.67
N GLU A 165 3.74 -32.19 -11.57
CA GLU A 165 3.40 -32.25 -13.00
C GLU A 165 1.89 -32.51 -13.27
N ASN A 166 1.23 -33.21 -12.37
CA ASN A 166 -0.23 -33.47 -12.43
C ASN A 166 -1.10 -32.29 -12.04
N ALA A 167 -0.61 -31.36 -11.23
CA ALA A 167 -1.27 -30.08 -10.96
C ALA A 167 -1.10 -29.13 -12.15
N VAL A 168 0.04 -29.17 -12.82
CA VAL A 168 0.38 -28.33 -13.98
C VAL A 168 -0.45 -28.67 -15.23
N ARG A 169 -1.07 -29.84 -15.33
CA ARG A 169 -1.88 -30.23 -16.50
C ARG A 169 -3.19 -29.45 -16.65
N ALA A 170 -3.67 -28.82 -15.59
CA ALA A 170 -4.93 -28.05 -15.62
C ALA A 170 -4.71 -26.54 -15.63
N PHE A 171 -3.50 -26.06 -15.32
CA PHE A 171 -3.16 -24.64 -15.30
C PHE A 171 -1.67 -24.42 -15.54
N VAL A 172 -1.31 -23.27 -16.09
CA VAL A 172 0.07 -22.82 -16.25
C VAL A 172 0.30 -21.71 -15.24
N ILE A 173 1.35 -21.81 -14.44
CA ILE A 173 1.82 -20.72 -13.57
C ILE A 173 3.00 -20.07 -14.27
N ASP A 174 2.88 -18.79 -14.54
CA ASP A 174 3.96 -17.98 -15.08
C ASP A 174 4.16 -16.73 -14.18
N SER A 175 5.10 -15.88 -14.55
CA SER A 175 5.36 -14.61 -13.85
C SER A 175 4.18 -13.62 -13.82
N LYS A 176 3.07 -13.95 -14.51
CA LYS A 176 1.85 -13.14 -14.58
C LYS A 176 0.68 -13.78 -13.83
N GLY A 177 0.85 -14.97 -13.23
CA GLY A 177 -0.19 -15.63 -12.44
C GLY A 177 -0.56 -17.03 -12.93
N ILE A 178 -1.75 -17.49 -12.54
CA ILE A 178 -2.30 -18.81 -12.86
C ILE A 178 -3.20 -18.70 -14.09
N ASN A 179 -2.90 -19.48 -15.12
CA ASN A 179 -3.72 -19.56 -16.34
C ASN A 179 -4.28 -20.97 -16.50
N TYR A 180 -5.60 -21.13 -16.59
CA TYR A 180 -6.22 -22.43 -16.85
C TYR A 180 -6.17 -22.81 -18.32
N GLN A 181 -5.53 -23.93 -18.64
CA GLN A 181 -5.57 -24.54 -19.96
C GLN A 181 -6.54 -25.71 -19.93
N ILE A 182 -7.74 -25.53 -20.47
CA ILE A 182 -8.73 -26.59 -20.54
C ILE A 182 -8.58 -27.31 -21.89
N PRO A 183 -8.33 -28.65 -21.91
CA PRO A 183 -8.38 -29.43 -23.14
C PRO A 183 -9.79 -29.40 -23.73
N ALA A 184 -9.91 -29.18 -25.04
CA ALA A 184 -11.16 -29.00 -25.77
C ALA A 184 -12.18 -30.19 -25.71
N ASN A 185 -11.76 -31.37 -25.20
CA ASN A 185 -12.60 -32.55 -25.06
C ASN A 185 -12.67 -33.00 -23.60
N LYS A 186 -13.69 -32.57 -22.83
CA LYS A 186 -13.94 -33.14 -21.50
C LYS A 186 -15.33 -33.75 -21.36
N PRO A 187 -15.38 -34.98 -20.77
CA PRO A 187 -16.63 -35.51 -20.21
C PRO A 187 -17.07 -34.63 -19.04
N GLN A 188 -18.38 -34.65 -18.73
CA GLN A 188 -18.97 -33.95 -17.56
C GLN A 188 -18.14 -34.21 -16.29
N VAL A 189 -17.27 -33.29 -15.96
CA VAL A 189 -16.51 -33.33 -14.71
C VAL A 189 -17.44 -32.81 -13.64
N LYS A 190 -17.70 -33.62 -12.61
CA LYS A 190 -18.26 -33.22 -11.33
C LYS A 190 -17.67 -31.82 -10.97
N GLU A 191 -18.46 -30.89 -10.48
CA GLU A 191 -18.00 -29.55 -10.12
C GLU A 191 -16.83 -29.62 -9.12
N ILE A 192 -15.62 -29.66 -9.68
CA ILE A 192 -14.38 -29.66 -8.90
C ILE A 192 -14.12 -28.20 -8.56
N GLN A 193 -14.15 -27.86 -7.28
CA GLN A 193 -13.84 -26.50 -6.80
C GLN A 193 -12.42 -26.46 -6.27
N ASN A 194 -11.68 -25.44 -6.66
CA ASN A 194 -10.38 -25.09 -6.10
C ASN A 194 -10.51 -23.77 -5.31
N THR A 195 -9.57 -23.56 -4.40
CA THR A 195 -9.46 -22.30 -3.67
C THR A 195 -8.07 -21.72 -3.88
N LEU A 196 -8.01 -20.46 -4.31
CA LEU A 196 -6.80 -19.66 -4.35
C LEU A 196 -6.80 -18.72 -3.14
N ARG A 197 -5.72 -18.73 -2.36
CA ARG A 197 -5.58 -17.91 -1.17
C ARG A 197 -4.29 -17.10 -1.25
N THR A 198 -4.38 -15.79 -1.08
CA THR A 198 -3.23 -14.92 -0.80
C THR A 198 -3.08 -14.75 0.71
N LEU A 199 -1.83 -14.72 1.17
CA LEU A 199 -1.51 -14.41 2.56
C LEU A 199 -1.27 -12.90 2.72
N GLN A 200 -1.03 -12.47 3.94
CA GLN A 200 -0.57 -11.11 4.24
C GLN A 200 0.71 -10.81 3.44
N GLY A 201 0.77 -9.65 2.80
CA GLY A 201 1.89 -9.27 1.95
C GLY A 201 1.96 -10.03 0.62
N MET A 202 0.87 -10.63 0.15
CA MET A 202 0.85 -11.34 -1.13
C MET A 202 -0.31 -10.87 -2.01
N GLU A 203 -0.09 -10.88 -3.31
CA GLU A 203 -1.13 -10.71 -4.33
C GLU A 203 -1.00 -11.81 -5.38
N CYS A 204 -2.08 -12.14 -6.07
CA CYS A 204 -2.07 -13.18 -7.09
C CYS A 204 -3.01 -12.85 -8.25
N LEU A 205 -2.58 -13.16 -9.46
CA LEU A 205 -3.42 -13.06 -10.65
C LEU A 205 -3.83 -14.46 -11.10
N ILE A 206 -5.10 -14.58 -11.48
CA ILE A 206 -5.63 -15.83 -12.06
C ILE A 206 -6.50 -15.53 -13.27
N THR A 207 -6.33 -16.32 -14.33
CA THR A 207 -7.27 -16.37 -15.45
C THR A 207 -8.12 -17.62 -15.30
N LEU A 208 -9.41 -17.45 -15.13
CA LEU A 208 -10.38 -18.54 -14.99
C LEU A 208 -10.66 -19.22 -16.33
N SER A 209 -11.38 -20.34 -16.27
CA SER A 209 -11.65 -21.18 -17.44
C SER A 209 -12.51 -20.54 -18.54
N ASP A 210 -13.22 -19.47 -18.22
CA ASP A 210 -14.01 -18.66 -19.14
C ASP A 210 -13.23 -17.47 -19.74
N GLY A 211 -11.96 -17.29 -19.33
CA GLY A 211 -11.11 -16.17 -19.72
C GLY A 211 -11.26 -14.94 -18.81
N THR A 212 -12.09 -15.00 -17.77
CA THR A 212 -12.19 -13.94 -16.74
C THR A 212 -10.86 -13.83 -16.00
N ARG A 213 -10.35 -12.59 -15.87
CA ARG A 213 -9.13 -12.29 -15.11
C ARG A 213 -9.51 -11.78 -13.72
N VAL A 214 -8.86 -12.31 -12.71
CA VAL A 214 -9.07 -11.90 -11.32
C VAL A 214 -7.73 -11.58 -10.69
N HIS A 215 -7.58 -10.38 -10.17
CA HIS A 215 -6.44 -9.96 -9.37
C HIS A 215 -6.84 -9.98 -7.90
N LEU A 216 -6.24 -10.87 -7.12
CA LEU A 216 -6.49 -11.00 -5.68
C LEU A 216 -5.51 -10.11 -4.92
N ASN A 217 -6.04 -9.28 -4.03
CA ASN A 217 -5.25 -8.52 -3.07
C ASN A 217 -4.79 -9.40 -1.89
N ALA A 218 -4.01 -8.84 -0.97
CA ALA A 218 -3.53 -9.56 0.22
C ALA A 218 -4.70 -10.09 1.08
N GLU A 219 -4.45 -11.20 1.80
CA GLU A 219 -5.42 -11.84 2.72
C GLU A 219 -6.76 -12.20 2.06
N THR A 220 -6.72 -12.63 0.81
CA THR A 220 -7.91 -12.92 0.01
C THR A 220 -8.04 -14.41 -0.29
N ARG A 221 -9.26 -14.91 -0.23
CA ARG A 221 -9.63 -16.27 -0.61
C ARG A 221 -10.65 -16.24 -1.75
N LEU A 222 -10.34 -16.87 -2.86
CA LEU A 222 -11.24 -17.07 -4.00
C LEU A 222 -11.51 -18.55 -4.18
N THR A 223 -12.78 -18.96 -4.06
CA THR A 223 -13.22 -20.33 -4.37
C THR A 223 -13.96 -20.33 -5.71
N TYR A 224 -13.54 -21.19 -6.62
CA TYR A 224 -14.02 -21.22 -7.99
C TYR A 224 -14.01 -22.65 -8.56
N PRO A 225 -14.91 -22.98 -9.51
CA PRO A 225 -14.89 -24.27 -10.19
C PRO A 225 -13.79 -24.32 -11.25
N VAL A 226 -13.14 -25.46 -11.42
CA VAL A 226 -12.17 -25.68 -12.50
C VAL A 226 -12.79 -25.44 -13.89
N CYS A 227 -14.06 -25.81 -14.05
CA CYS A 227 -14.87 -25.52 -15.24
C CYS A 227 -16.22 -24.99 -14.78
N PHE A 228 -16.68 -23.92 -15.37
CA PHE A 228 -18.00 -23.36 -15.06
C PHE A 228 -19.12 -24.26 -15.62
N SER A 229 -20.30 -24.18 -14.99
CA SER A 229 -21.50 -24.83 -15.44
C SER A 229 -22.02 -24.16 -16.74
N SER A 230 -22.93 -24.88 -17.43
CA SER A 230 -23.58 -24.35 -18.63
C SER A 230 -24.69 -23.31 -18.36
N LYS A 231 -24.93 -22.94 -17.12
CA LYS A 231 -25.98 -21.98 -16.75
C LYS A 231 -25.41 -20.68 -16.18
N GLU A 232 -24.47 -20.79 -15.25
CA GLU A 232 -23.94 -19.66 -14.51
C GLU A 232 -22.47 -19.90 -14.17
N ARG A 233 -21.70 -18.82 -14.07
CA ARG A 233 -20.28 -18.80 -13.69
C ARG A 233 -20.17 -18.27 -12.26
N ILE A 234 -20.12 -19.17 -11.28
CA ILE A 234 -20.20 -18.79 -9.86
C ILE A 234 -18.82 -18.92 -9.21
N VAL A 235 -18.40 -17.88 -8.51
CA VAL A 235 -17.24 -17.85 -7.63
C VAL A 235 -17.62 -17.30 -6.25
N GLN A 236 -16.82 -17.60 -5.22
CA GLN A 236 -16.98 -17.06 -3.88
C GLN A 236 -15.72 -16.32 -3.48
N ILE A 237 -15.85 -15.17 -2.82
CA ILE A 237 -14.74 -14.38 -2.34
C ILE A 237 -14.90 -14.02 -0.86
N GLU A 238 -13.78 -14.03 -0.15
CA GLU A 238 -13.54 -13.41 1.14
C GLU A 238 -12.23 -12.63 1.02
N GLY A 239 -12.22 -11.32 1.26
CA GLY A 239 -11.09 -10.44 1.02
C GLY A 239 -11.35 -9.40 -0.06
N GLU A 240 -10.36 -9.06 -0.87
CA GLU A 240 -10.48 -8.06 -1.94
C GLU A 240 -9.94 -8.57 -3.27
N ALA A 241 -10.73 -8.42 -4.33
CA ALA A 241 -10.27 -8.71 -5.67
C ALA A 241 -10.87 -7.78 -6.72
N TYR A 242 -10.07 -7.53 -7.73
CA TYR A 242 -10.46 -6.87 -8.96
C TYR A 242 -10.82 -7.94 -10.01
N PHE A 243 -12.00 -7.81 -10.60
CA PHE A 243 -12.51 -8.72 -11.62
C PHE A 243 -12.57 -8.00 -12.98
N ASP A 244 -12.01 -8.62 -14.00
CA ASP A 244 -12.20 -8.26 -15.39
C ASP A 244 -12.89 -9.43 -16.10
N VAL A 245 -14.23 -9.39 -16.08
CA VAL A 245 -15.07 -10.54 -16.45
C VAL A 245 -15.22 -10.63 -17.96
N ALA A 246 -14.90 -11.81 -18.51
CA ALA A 246 -15.11 -12.12 -19.92
C ALA A 246 -16.59 -11.96 -20.33
N PRO A 247 -16.90 -11.21 -21.42
CA PRO A 247 -18.25 -10.96 -21.87
C PRO A 247 -18.98 -12.25 -22.26
N ASP A 248 -20.11 -12.54 -21.59
CA ASP A 248 -21.03 -13.63 -21.92
C ASP A 248 -22.42 -13.30 -21.34
N LYS A 249 -23.36 -12.98 -22.20
CA LYS A 249 -24.74 -12.60 -21.82
C LYS A 249 -25.60 -13.81 -21.48
N GLU A 250 -25.27 -14.99 -22.03
CA GLU A 250 -26.08 -16.22 -21.85
C GLU A 250 -25.73 -16.90 -20.53
N HIS A 251 -24.46 -16.78 -20.07
CA HIS A 251 -23.99 -17.38 -18.84
C HIS A 251 -23.46 -16.29 -17.88
N PRO A 252 -24.32 -15.68 -17.06
CA PRO A 252 -23.91 -14.61 -16.16
C PRO A 252 -22.85 -15.07 -15.17
N PHE A 253 -21.91 -14.16 -14.84
CA PHE A 253 -20.89 -14.36 -13.83
C PHE A 253 -21.40 -13.84 -12.48
N ILE A 254 -21.26 -14.65 -11.44
CA ILE A 254 -21.79 -14.34 -10.11
C ILE A 254 -20.65 -14.43 -9.09
N VAL A 255 -20.37 -13.32 -8.42
CA VAL A 255 -19.46 -13.27 -7.26
C VAL A 255 -20.31 -13.29 -6.00
N LYS A 256 -20.08 -14.27 -5.13
CA LYS A 256 -20.72 -14.38 -3.83
C LYS A 256 -19.76 -13.96 -2.73
N THR A 257 -20.23 -13.08 -1.86
CA THR A 257 -19.61 -12.74 -0.59
C THR A 257 -20.41 -13.38 0.55
N SER A 258 -20.14 -13.01 1.79
CA SER A 258 -20.91 -13.49 2.94
C SER A 258 -22.33 -12.93 2.96
N HIS A 259 -22.55 -11.69 2.47
CA HIS A 259 -23.84 -11.00 2.59
C HIS A 259 -24.43 -10.58 1.25
N THR A 260 -23.61 -10.54 0.18
CA THR A 260 -24.05 -10.06 -1.12
C THR A 260 -23.81 -11.06 -2.25
N SER A 261 -24.60 -10.93 -3.32
CA SER A 261 -24.44 -11.69 -4.56
C SER A 261 -24.40 -10.71 -5.74
N ILE A 262 -23.27 -10.66 -6.43
CA ILE A 262 -22.96 -9.69 -7.47
C ILE A 262 -23.05 -10.40 -8.82
N ARG A 263 -23.98 -9.99 -9.69
CA ARG A 263 -24.23 -10.58 -11.00
C ARG A 263 -23.79 -9.64 -12.12
N VAL A 264 -23.02 -10.15 -13.06
CA VAL A 264 -22.50 -9.40 -14.22
C VAL A 264 -22.49 -10.27 -15.48
N THR A 265 -22.31 -9.65 -16.66
CA THR A 265 -22.26 -10.35 -17.95
C THR A 265 -21.05 -9.95 -18.82
N GLY A 266 -20.12 -9.15 -18.29
CA GLY A 266 -18.94 -8.62 -18.98
C GLY A 266 -18.64 -7.22 -18.42
N THR A 267 -17.88 -7.17 -17.34
CA THR A 267 -17.82 -6.01 -16.46
C THR A 267 -16.48 -6.00 -15.74
N SER A 268 -15.89 -4.82 -15.55
CA SER A 268 -14.71 -4.62 -14.71
C SER A 268 -15.15 -3.93 -13.41
N PHE A 269 -14.86 -4.56 -12.27
CA PHE A 269 -15.28 -4.08 -10.95
C PHE A 269 -14.37 -4.61 -9.84
N ASN A 270 -14.34 -3.90 -8.71
CA ASN A 270 -13.65 -4.32 -7.48
C ASN A 270 -14.67 -4.79 -6.44
N VAL A 271 -14.34 -5.84 -5.72
CA VAL A 271 -15.09 -6.33 -4.56
C VAL A 271 -14.17 -6.33 -3.37
N ARG A 272 -14.61 -5.74 -2.23
CA ARG A 272 -13.93 -5.77 -0.95
C ARG A 272 -14.88 -6.31 0.11
N ALA A 273 -14.55 -7.47 0.67
CA ALA A 273 -15.41 -8.22 1.60
C ALA A 273 -14.55 -8.99 2.61
N TYR A 274 -13.66 -8.30 3.32
CA TYR A 274 -12.86 -8.89 4.40
C TYR A 274 -13.74 -9.22 5.61
N ALA A 275 -13.50 -10.35 6.25
CA ALA A 275 -14.29 -10.79 7.40
C ALA A 275 -14.13 -9.86 8.62
N ASP A 276 -12.93 -9.30 8.81
CA ASP A 276 -12.54 -8.39 9.90
C ASP A 276 -12.99 -6.93 9.70
N GLU A 277 -13.58 -6.59 8.55
CA GLU A 277 -14.08 -5.24 8.26
C GLU A 277 -15.58 -5.14 8.49
N ASP A 278 -16.05 -3.97 8.91
CA ASP A 278 -17.47 -3.69 9.18
C ASP A 278 -18.33 -3.61 7.92
N THR A 279 -17.71 -3.53 6.73
CA THR A 279 -18.43 -3.35 5.46
C THR A 279 -18.01 -4.36 4.40
N GLU A 280 -18.93 -4.63 3.48
CA GLU A 280 -18.64 -5.21 2.16
C GLU A 280 -18.94 -4.17 1.10
N SER A 281 -18.11 -4.08 0.07
CA SER A 281 -18.34 -3.08 -0.98
C SER A 281 -18.03 -3.59 -2.38
N THR A 282 -18.65 -2.95 -3.36
CA THR A 282 -18.45 -3.21 -4.79
C THR A 282 -18.34 -1.88 -5.53
N THR A 283 -17.23 -1.69 -6.26
CA THR A 283 -16.98 -0.48 -7.07
C THR A 283 -17.02 -0.86 -8.55
N LEU A 284 -17.87 -0.20 -9.31
CA LEU A 284 -18.02 -0.48 -10.74
C LEU A 284 -17.18 0.48 -11.59
N ILE A 285 -16.31 -0.09 -12.43
CA ILE A 285 -15.43 0.63 -13.35
C ILE A 285 -16.06 0.69 -14.75
N SER A 286 -16.47 -0.44 -15.29
CA SER A 286 -17.08 -0.51 -16.63
C SER A 286 -18.13 -1.59 -16.72
N GLY A 287 -19.15 -1.42 -17.53
CA GLY A 287 -20.26 -2.37 -17.71
C GLY A 287 -21.45 -2.10 -16.78
N THR A 288 -22.09 -3.14 -16.28
CA THR A 288 -23.25 -3.07 -15.37
C THR A 288 -23.13 -4.17 -14.32
N VAL A 289 -23.46 -3.83 -13.09
CA VAL A 289 -23.47 -4.76 -11.94
C VAL A 289 -24.86 -4.79 -11.34
N ARG A 290 -25.38 -5.99 -11.05
CA ARG A 290 -26.57 -6.18 -10.20
C ARG A 290 -26.15 -6.85 -8.91
N ILE A 291 -26.55 -6.26 -7.78
CA ILE A 291 -26.20 -6.72 -6.43
C ILE A 291 -27.49 -7.11 -5.71
N ASN A 292 -27.55 -8.35 -5.23
CA ASN A 292 -28.60 -8.80 -4.31
C ASN A 292 -28.04 -8.83 -2.89
N SER A 293 -28.71 -8.14 -1.97
CA SER A 293 -28.42 -8.09 -0.54
C SER A 293 -29.70 -8.39 0.24
N GLY A 294 -29.81 -9.61 0.76
CA GLY A 294 -31.07 -10.08 1.35
C GLY A 294 -32.20 -10.08 0.34
N ASN A 295 -33.21 -9.24 0.58
CA ASN A 295 -34.38 -9.08 -0.31
C ASN A 295 -34.31 -7.84 -1.21
N GLU A 296 -33.23 -7.09 -1.16
CA GLU A 296 -33.03 -5.87 -1.93
C GLU A 296 -32.13 -6.12 -3.13
N GLU A 297 -32.44 -5.46 -4.25
CA GLU A 297 -31.64 -5.50 -5.48
C GLU A 297 -31.20 -4.09 -5.87
N PHE A 298 -29.93 -3.96 -6.21
CA PHE A 298 -29.29 -2.72 -6.63
C PHE A 298 -28.66 -2.91 -8.00
N GLU A 299 -28.82 -1.93 -8.90
CA GLU A 299 -28.12 -1.89 -10.16
C GLU A 299 -27.12 -0.72 -10.16
N LEU A 300 -25.85 -1.01 -10.43
CA LEU A 300 -24.81 0.00 -10.51
C LEU A 300 -24.49 0.35 -11.97
N VAL A 301 -24.22 1.62 -12.20
CA VAL A 301 -23.61 2.14 -13.42
C VAL A 301 -22.16 2.55 -13.14
N PRO A 302 -21.29 2.73 -14.16
CA PRO A 302 -19.90 3.10 -13.97
C PRO A 302 -19.71 4.32 -13.06
N ASN A 303 -18.66 4.29 -12.22
CA ASN A 303 -18.35 5.26 -11.17
C ASN A 303 -19.29 5.21 -9.96
N GLN A 304 -20.04 4.13 -9.80
CA GLN A 304 -20.79 3.90 -8.56
C GLN A 304 -20.09 2.88 -7.66
N HIS A 305 -20.23 3.15 -6.38
CA HIS A 305 -19.76 2.34 -5.27
C HIS A 305 -20.92 1.96 -4.38
N TYR A 306 -21.11 0.66 -4.21
CA TYR A 306 -22.08 0.07 -3.29
C TYR A 306 -21.37 -0.34 -2.00
N THR A 307 -22.01 -0.10 -0.86
CA THR A 307 -21.54 -0.55 0.45
C THR A 307 -22.66 -1.19 1.23
N TYR A 308 -22.42 -2.37 1.77
CA TYR A 308 -23.21 -3.04 2.79
C TYR A 308 -22.53 -2.92 4.14
N ASN A 309 -23.21 -2.37 5.14
CA ASN A 309 -22.71 -2.29 6.51
C ASN A 309 -23.17 -3.53 7.30
N LYS A 310 -22.23 -4.36 7.75
CA LYS A 310 -22.51 -5.63 8.43
C LYS A 310 -23.15 -5.44 9.81
N ASN A 311 -22.84 -4.33 10.49
CA ASN A 311 -23.31 -4.05 11.84
C ASN A 311 -24.77 -3.55 11.84
N THR A 312 -25.14 -2.77 10.83
CA THR A 312 -26.49 -2.17 10.74
C THR A 312 -27.39 -2.86 9.74
N GLY A 313 -26.84 -3.68 8.84
CA GLY A 313 -27.60 -4.30 7.73
C GLY A 313 -28.01 -3.29 6.64
N THR A 314 -27.45 -2.08 6.62
CA THR A 314 -27.85 -1.03 5.70
C THR A 314 -27.04 -1.06 4.40
N ASN A 315 -27.71 -0.71 3.30
CA ASN A 315 -27.14 -0.62 1.96
C ASN A 315 -27.04 0.84 1.53
N THR A 316 -25.94 1.22 0.87
CA THR A 316 -25.76 2.56 0.27
C THR A 316 -25.15 2.45 -1.11
N VAL A 317 -25.52 3.39 -2.01
CA VAL A 317 -24.91 3.55 -3.33
C VAL A 317 -24.52 5.02 -3.49
N ALA A 318 -23.28 5.27 -3.90
CA ALA A 318 -22.76 6.62 -4.11
C ALA A 318 -21.96 6.71 -5.42
N ASN A 319 -21.96 7.88 -6.03
CA ASN A 319 -21.02 8.19 -7.12
C ASN A 319 -19.66 8.52 -6.53
N VAL A 320 -18.60 7.90 -7.05
CA VAL A 320 -17.26 8.02 -6.51
C VAL A 320 -16.21 8.17 -7.61
N ASN A 321 -15.02 8.63 -7.25
CA ASN A 321 -13.83 8.41 -8.04
C ASN A 321 -13.35 6.97 -7.80
N THR A 322 -13.46 6.13 -8.82
CA THR A 322 -13.12 4.70 -8.74
C THR A 322 -11.65 4.46 -8.40
N ASP A 323 -10.74 5.37 -8.77
CA ASP A 323 -9.32 5.26 -8.46
C ASP A 323 -9.04 5.12 -6.95
N LEU A 324 -9.89 5.70 -6.10
CA LEU A 324 -9.75 5.60 -4.65
C LEU A 324 -9.93 4.17 -4.13
N TYR A 325 -10.59 3.31 -4.90
CA TYR A 325 -10.93 1.94 -4.53
C TYR A 325 -10.18 0.88 -5.36
N THR A 326 -9.60 1.29 -6.50
CA THR A 326 -9.03 0.35 -7.48
C THR A 326 -7.57 0.62 -7.81
N SER A 327 -6.98 1.71 -7.32
CA SER A 327 -5.59 2.09 -7.60
C SER A 327 -4.56 1.03 -7.17
N TRP A 328 -4.92 0.17 -6.22
CA TRP A 328 -4.06 -0.92 -5.79
C TRP A 328 -3.77 -1.92 -6.93
N GLU A 329 -4.73 -2.15 -7.82
CA GLU A 329 -4.58 -3.02 -8.99
C GLU A 329 -3.52 -2.48 -9.97
N SER A 330 -3.45 -1.15 -10.12
CA SER A 330 -2.45 -0.48 -10.94
C SER A 330 -1.16 -0.11 -10.21
N GLY A 331 -0.92 -0.68 -9.03
CA GLY A 331 0.31 -0.52 -8.27
C GLY A 331 0.42 0.77 -7.45
N SER A 332 -0.69 1.38 -7.07
CA SER A 332 -0.72 2.61 -6.29
C SER A 332 -1.68 2.52 -5.10
N PHE A 333 -1.42 3.30 -4.04
CA PHE A 333 -2.41 3.58 -3.02
C PHE A 333 -2.78 5.05 -3.09
N ILE A 334 -4.08 5.33 -3.12
CA ILE A 334 -4.61 6.69 -3.11
C ILE A 334 -5.51 6.86 -1.89
N PHE A 335 -5.06 7.66 -0.95
CA PHE A 335 -5.84 8.05 0.21
C PHE A 335 -6.25 9.50 0.08
N LEU A 336 -7.52 9.81 0.32
CA LEU A 336 -8.02 11.16 0.25
C LEU A 336 -8.86 11.45 1.49
N ASN A 337 -8.26 12.18 2.44
CA ASN A 337 -8.91 12.53 3.71
C ASN A 337 -9.40 11.29 4.49
N VAL A 338 -8.58 10.22 4.51
CA VAL A 338 -8.91 8.93 5.14
C VAL A 338 -8.39 8.90 6.58
N PRO A 339 -9.15 8.39 7.57
CA PRO A 339 -8.65 8.19 8.93
C PRO A 339 -7.40 7.32 8.94
N LEU A 340 -6.41 7.67 9.77
CA LEU A 340 -5.15 6.93 9.86
C LEU A 340 -5.36 5.46 10.25
N GLU A 341 -6.38 5.15 11.07
CA GLU A 341 -6.76 3.79 11.39
C GLU A 341 -7.03 2.96 10.12
N ASN A 342 -7.82 3.51 9.19
CA ASN A 342 -8.14 2.83 7.94
C ASN A 342 -6.92 2.75 7.01
N VAL A 343 -6.07 3.80 6.97
CA VAL A 343 -4.82 3.79 6.20
C VAL A 343 -3.90 2.69 6.71
N MET A 344 -3.70 2.58 8.02
CA MET A 344 -2.83 1.57 8.63
C MET A 344 -3.38 0.16 8.44
N SER A 345 -4.69 -0.03 8.57
CA SER A 345 -5.37 -1.30 8.28
C SER A 345 -5.13 -1.74 6.82
N TYR A 346 -5.22 -0.81 5.87
CA TYR A 346 -5.00 -1.09 4.46
C TYR A 346 -3.53 -1.45 4.16
N LEU A 347 -2.61 -0.64 4.68
CA LEU A 347 -1.17 -0.84 4.47
C LEU A 347 -0.66 -2.10 5.16
N SER A 348 -1.16 -2.44 6.36
CA SER A 348 -0.72 -3.63 7.10
C SER A 348 -1.01 -4.93 6.36
N LYS A 349 -2.13 -5.02 5.63
CA LYS A 349 -2.45 -6.20 4.81
C LYS A 349 -1.40 -6.41 3.69
N TRP A 350 -0.96 -5.32 3.05
CA TRP A 350 0.00 -5.38 1.95
C TRP A 350 1.46 -5.51 2.39
N TYR A 351 1.85 -4.78 3.43
CA TYR A 351 3.24 -4.77 3.90
C TYR A 351 3.54 -5.84 4.96
N GLY A 352 2.52 -6.48 5.50
CA GLY A 352 2.71 -7.58 6.46
C GLY A 352 3.20 -7.16 7.84
N PHE A 353 2.98 -5.92 8.27
CA PHE A 353 3.36 -5.45 9.59
C PHE A 353 2.20 -5.45 10.58
N GLN A 354 2.53 -5.49 11.87
CA GLN A 354 1.57 -5.30 12.96
C GLN A 354 1.63 -3.87 13.50
N TYR A 355 0.51 -3.35 13.95
CA TYR A 355 0.42 -2.00 14.51
C TYR A 355 -0.59 -1.94 15.66
N SER A 356 -0.41 -0.92 16.52
CA SER A 356 -1.36 -0.58 17.59
C SER A 356 -1.45 0.92 17.76
N PHE A 357 -2.65 1.42 18.05
CA PHE A 357 -2.86 2.81 18.44
C PHE A 357 -2.85 2.92 19.96
N GLU A 358 -2.05 3.86 20.48
CA GLU A 358 -1.97 4.13 21.92
C GLU A 358 -3.11 5.03 22.39
N ASP A 359 -3.75 5.79 21.49
CA ASP A 359 -4.87 6.68 21.78
C ASP A 359 -5.85 6.81 20.61
N GLU A 360 -7.11 7.17 20.91
CA GLU A 360 -8.18 7.34 19.92
C GLU A 360 -7.97 8.55 18.99
N ALA A 361 -7.28 9.58 19.45
CA ALA A 361 -7.04 10.79 18.66
C ALA A 361 -6.14 10.47 17.45
N ALA A 362 -5.14 9.61 17.62
CA ALA A 362 -4.26 9.16 16.55
C ALA A 362 -5.02 8.45 15.44
N LYS A 363 -6.03 7.62 15.77
CA LYS A 363 -6.86 6.93 14.80
C LYS A 363 -7.59 7.87 13.85
N GLN A 364 -8.04 9.01 14.37
CA GLN A 364 -8.87 9.99 13.66
C GLN A 364 -8.06 11.00 12.83
N VAL A 365 -6.72 10.99 12.90
CA VAL A 365 -5.86 11.82 12.04
C VAL A 365 -6.16 11.51 10.59
N ARG A 366 -6.38 12.55 9.78
CA ARG A 366 -6.77 12.41 8.38
C ARG A 366 -5.55 12.45 7.47
N ILE A 367 -5.41 11.45 6.62
CA ILE A 367 -4.30 11.29 5.69
C ILE A 367 -4.78 11.49 4.25
N GLY A 368 -4.02 12.30 3.50
CA GLY A 368 -4.11 12.40 2.05
C GLY A 368 -2.76 12.04 1.45
N ALA A 369 -2.70 10.98 0.65
CA ALA A 369 -1.45 10.50 0.07
C ALA A 369 -1.67 9.78 -1.26
N TYR A 370 -0.67 9.89 -2.14
CA TYR A 370 -0.51 9.06 -3.34
C TYR A 370 0.81 8.30 -3.21
N LEU A 371 0.76 6.99 -3.10
CA LEU A 371 1.90 6.15 -2.76
C LEU A 371 2.11 5.07 -3.83
N ASN A 372 3.38 4.78 -4.14
CA ASN A 372 3.70 3.61 -4.94
C ASN A 372 3.58 2.36 -4.06
N ARG A 373 2.70 1.44 -4.44
CA ARG A 373 2.41 0.19 -3.72
C ARG A 373 3.66 -0.70 -3.55
N TYR A 374 4.58 -0.67 -4.52
CA TYR A 374 5.77 -1.52 -4.54
C TYR A 374 7.03 -0.83 -3.97
N ALA A 375 6.90 0.37 -3.40
CA ALA A 375 7.97 1.01 -2.65
C ALA A 375 8.04 0.50 -1.20
N ASN A 376 9.21 0.66 -0.55
CA ASN A 376 9.34 0.37 0.88
C ASN A 376 8.41 1.26 1.73
N MET A 377 7.98 0.75 2.87
CA MET A 377 7.08 1.44 3.80
C MET A 377 7.75 2.58 4.57
N ASN A 378 9.07 2.49 4.83
CA ASN A 378 9.77 3.46 5.69
C ASN A 378 9.57 4.92 5.25
N PRO A 379 9.71 5.29 3.95
CA PRO A 379 9.42 6.66 3.50
C PRO A 379 7.97 7.10 3.74
N ILE A 380 7.03 6.15 3.78
CA ILE A 380 5.62 6.43 4.07
C ILE A 380 5.44 6.75 5.56
N ILE A 381 6.11 5.99 6.43
CA ILE A 381 6.14 6.24 7.87
C ILE A 381 6.76 7.60 8.16
N ASP A 382 7.89 7.91 7.52
CA ASP A 382 8.57 9.20 7.65
C ASP A 382 7.63 10.34 7.24
N MET A 383 6.98 10.22 6.09
CA MET A 383 5.99 11.20 5.61
C MET A 383 4.85 11.42 6.62
N ILE A 384 4.27 10.34 7.17
CA ILE A 384 3.19 10.44 8.16
C ILE A 384 3.69 11.12 9.44
N THR A 385 4.91 10.81 9.87
CA THR A 385 5.53 11.40 11.08
C THR A 385 5.89 12.86 10.87
N GLU A 386 6.35 13.24 9.67
CA GLU A 386 6.67 14.62 9.29
C GLU A 386 5.46 15.56 9.28
N LEU A 387 4.24 15.02 9.15
CA LEU A 387 3.01 15.81 9.35
C LEU A 387 2.90 16.36 10.78
N ASN A 388 3.72 15.87 11.69
CA ASN A 388 3.83 16.31 13.08
C ASN A 388 2.51 16.15 13.90
N LEU A 389 1.63 15.28 13.47
CA LEU A 389 0.35 14.97 14.12
C LEU A 389 0.40 13.68 14.94
N VAL A 390 1.30 12.76 14.57
CA VAL A 390 1.48 11.49 15.25
C VAL A 390 2.96 11.13 15.42
N ASN A 391 3.27 10.31 16.42
CA ASN A 391 4.55 9.62 16.57
C ASN A 391 4.34 8.15 16.22
N ILE A 392 5.26 7.58 15.44
CA ILE A 392 5.29 6.16 15.12
C ILE A 392 6.62 5.59 15.62
N LYS A 393 6.56 4.56 16.48
CA LYS A 393 7.73 3.87 17.01
C LYS A 393 7.54 2.36 16.85
N GLN A 394 8.62 1.66 16.52
CA GLN A 394 8.58 0.20 16.48
C GLN A 394 9.09 -0.37 17.79
N ARG A 395 8.30 -1.24 18.43
CA ARG A 395 8.70 -2.00 19.62
C ARG A 395 8.29 -3.46 19.41
N GLU A 396 9.21 -4.38 19.65
CA GLU A 396 8.97 -5.83 19.49
C GLU A 396 8.37 -6.21 18.12
N GLY A 397 8.73 -5.46 17.06
CA GLY A 397 8.21 -5.68 15.69
C GLY A 397 6.85 -5.05 15.40
N ILE A 398 6.19 -4.43 16.40
CA ILE A 398 4.88 -3.77 16.27
C ILE A 398 5.08 -2.25 16.13
N LEU A 399 4.37 -1.62 15.21
CA LEU A 399 4.33 -0.16 15.09
C LEU A 399 3.33 0.42 16.10
N HIS A 400 3.82 1.18 17.07
CA HIS A 400 3.02 1.91 18.05
C HIS A 400 2.79 3.33 17.58
N ILE A 401 1.53 3.74 17.49
CA ILE A 401 1.10 5.00 16.92
C ILE A 401 0.41 5.81 18.01
N SER A 402 0.95 6.99 18.32
CA SER A 402 0.38 7.90 19.32
C SER A 402 0.17 9.28 18.73
N TYR A 403 -0.85 9.98 19.22
CA TYR A 403 -1.11 11.37 18.84
C TYR A 403 -0.04 12.30 19.45
N LYS A 404 0.43 13.26 18.68
CA LYS A 404 1.40 14.24 19.15
C LYS A 404 0.66 15.44 19.70
N GLN A 405 0.79 15.66 21.01
CA GLN A 405 0.21 16.82 21.72
C GLN A 405 0.94 18.12 21.39
#